data_0ff59905f58530359f68348e84488eaa
#
_entry.id   0ff59905f58530359f68348e84488eaa
#
_cell.length_a   1.000
_cell.length_b   1.000
_cell.length_c   1.000
_cell.angle_alpha   90.00
_cell.angle_beta   90.00
_cell.angle_gamma   90.00
#
_symmetry.space_group_name_H-M   'P 1'
#
loop_
_entity.id
_entity.type
_entity.pdbx_description
1 polymer ?
#
loop_
_entity_poly.entity_id
_entity_poly.type
_entity_poly.pdbx_seq_one_letter_code
_entity_poly.pdbx_strand_id
1 'polypeptide(L)'
;KTLLAAETGEVQFTDYGLSGICIMQLSGLLAPGRGPKAPAVELDLFPAVDETALASLFAAHAAQTAGGSAADFWLGLLNQKLGRTVWSAAGLQDSDAPAVLTAAQWQKLAHTAKHWRFEGLTPCSWKQAQTTGGGLALREVDQHFQFKGCPGLYFVGETLDCAGSCGGFNLHWAPALWPGAALQAMLQQAVLCQKPPRPQRAGKSRTGKNEL
;
A
#
# COMPACT_ATOMS: atom_id res chain seq x y z
N LYS A 1 -1.85 20.26 10.47
CA LYS A 1 -1.85 18.88 9.94
C LYS A 1 -1.03 18.89 8.66
N THR A 2 -0.10 17.95 8.50
CA THR A 2 0.75 17.87 7.31
C THR A 2 0.24 16.73 6.44
N LEU A 3 -0.05 17.00 5.16
CA LEU A 3 -0.32 15.97 4.17
C LEU A 3 0.99 15.25 3.86
N LEU A 4 1.00 13.92 3.98
CA LEU A 4 2.18 13.10 3.72
C LEU A 4 2.18 12.55 2.29
N ALA A 5 1.03 12.07 1.84
CA ALA A 5 0.80 11.60 0.49
C ALA A 5 -0.69 11.61 0.17
N ALA A 6 -1.03 11.61 -1.11
CA ALA A 6 -2.39 11.49 -1.62
C ALA A 6 -2.40 10.54 -2.80
N GLU A 7 -3.42 9.69 -2.86
CA GLU A 7 -3.65 8.73 -3.94
C GLU A 7 -5.10 8.82 -4.40
N THR A 8 -5.31 8.62 -5.68
CA THR A 8 -6.65 8.58 -6.27
C THR A 8 -6.91 7.20 -6.84
N GLY A 9 -8.06 6.62 -6.51
CA GLY A 9 -8.42 5.29 -6.99
C GLY A 9 -9.53 4.66 -6.19
N GLU A 10 -9.70 3.36 -6.36
CA GLU A 10 -10.73 2.60 -5.66
C GLU A 10 -10.39 2.42 -4.18
N VAL A 11 -11.35 2.73 -3.32
CA VAL A 11 -11.35 2.40 -1.89
C VAL A 11 -12.40 1.34 -1.62
N GLN A 12 -12.01 0.27 -0.96
CA GLN A 12 -12.92 -0.78 -0.51
C GLN A 12 -13.13 -0.69 1.00
N PHE A 13 -14.39 -0.67 1.39
CA PHE A 13 -14.80 -0.75 2.79
C PHE A 13 -15.08 -2.21 3.13
N THR A 14 -14.31 -2.75 4.06
CA THR A 14 -14.38 -4.16 4.47
C THR A 14 -14.76 -4.27 5.94
N ASP A 15 -15.07 -5.47 6.42
CA ASP A 15 -15.39 -5.71 7.82
C ASP A 15 -14.22 -5.42 8.78
N TYR A 16 -13.00 -5.44 8.26
CA TYR A 16 -11.78 -5.21 9.04
C TYR A 16 -11.16 -3.83 8.81
N GLY A 17 -11.69 -3.00 7.90
CA GLY A 17 -11.20 -1.65 7.66
C GLY A 17 -11.20 -1.20 6.21
N LEU A 18 -10.29 -0.31 5.88
CA LEU A 18 -10.12 0.23 4.53
C LEU A 18 -9.16 -0.64 3.71
N SER A 19 -9.50 -0.87 2.44
CA SER A 19 -8.71 -1.59 1.45
C SER A 19 -8.86 -0.92 0.08
N GLY A 20 -8.38 -1.57 -0.97
CA GLY A 20 -8.36 -1.03 -2.33
C GLY A 20 -6.99 -0.49 -2.71
N ILE A 21 -6.80 -0.25 -4.01
CA ILE A 21 -5.47 0.05 -4.59
C ILE A 21 -4.82 1.28 -3.94
N CYS A 22 -5.55 2.39 -3.80
CA CYS A 22 -5.00 3.61 -3.21
C CYS A 22 -4.70 3.46 -1.71
N ILE A 23 -5.48 2.68 -0.96
CA ILE A 23 -5.19 2.39 0.45
C ILE A 23 -3.96 1.50 0.59
N MET A 24 -3.82 0.47 -0.24
CA MET A 24 -2.63 -0.38 -0.26
C MET A 24 -1.37 0.42 -0.60
N GLN A 25 -1.47 1.34 -1.57
CA GLN A 25 -0.38 2.23 -1.95
C GLN A 25 0.07 3.11 -0.77
N LEU A 26 -0.87 3.74 -0.07
CA LEU A 26 -0.61 4.58 1.11
C LEU A 26 -0.13 3.76 2.31
N SER A 27 -0.52 2.49 2.43
CA SER A 27 -0.19 1.65 3.59
C SER A 27 1.32 1.45 3.78
N GLY A 28 2.12 1.57 2.72
CA GLY A 28 3.58 1.56 2.79
C GLY A 28 4.15 2.64 3.73
N LEU A 29 3.43 3.75 3.92
CA LEU A 29 3.80 4.81 4.87
C LEU A 29 3.60 4.41 6.33
N LEU A 30 2.85 3.33 6.58
CA LEU A 30 2.61 2.80 7.93
C LEU A 30 3.65 1.74 8.35
N ALA A 31 4.60 1.42 7.47
CA ALA A 31 5.66 0.47 7.79
C ALA A 31 6.46 0.94 9.01
N PRO A 32 6.88 0.01 9.92
CA PRO A 32 7.63 0.36 11.10
C PRO A 32 8.86 1.23 10.80
N GLY A 33 8.96 2.36 11.50
CA GLY A 33 10.07 3.32 11.33
C GLY A 33 9.96 4.26 10.12
N ARG A 34 8.93 4.15 9.29
CA ARG A 34 8.74 5.01 8.09
C ARG A 34 7.62 6.02 8.23
N GLY A 35 6.62 5.74 9.03
CA GLY A 35 5.39 6.55 9.13
C GLY A 35 5.26 7.36 10.42
N PRO A 36 4.23 8.19 10.48
CA PRO A 36 3.89 8.96 11.67
C PRO A 36 3.39 8.04 12.79
N LYS A 37 3.53 8.50 14.05
CA LYS A 37 3.06 7.74 15.23
C LYS A 37 1.55 7.56 15.29
N ALA A 38 0.79 8.50 14.71
CA ALA A 38 -0.66 8.50 14.70
C ALA A 38 -1.17 8.91 13.31
N PRO A 39 -1.13 7.98 12.34
CA PRO A 39 -1.61 8.26 11.00
C PRO A 39 -3.13 8.41 10.97
N ALA A 40 -3.60 9.26 10.05
CA ALA A 40 -5.01 9.36 9.70
C ALA A 40 -5.15 9.35 8.18
N VAL A 41 -6.21 8.76 7.69
CA VAL A 41 -6.63 8.82 6.28
C VAL A 41 -7.86 9.73 6.21
N GLU A 42 -7.87 10.62 5.25
CA GLU A 42 -9.03 11.44 4.91
C GLU A 42 -9.47 11.05 3.50
N LEU A 43 -10.73 10.71 3.34
CA LEU A 43 -11.31 10.30 2.08
C LEU A 43 -12.13 11.44 1.49
N ASP A 44 -11.88 11.75 0.22
CA ASP A 44 -12.76 12.55 -0.62
C ASP A 44 -13.52 11.60 -1.56
N LEU A 45 -14.82 11.41 -1.31
CA LEU A 45 -15.65 10.50 -2.10
C LEU A 45 -16.12 11.12 -3.42
N PHE A 46 -15.95 12.44 -3.60
CA PHE A 46 -16.36 13.19 -4.78
C PHE A 46 -15.24 14.15 -5.26
N PRO A 47 -14.06 13.61 -5.66
CA PRO A 47 -12.89 14.45 -5.94
C PRO A 47 -13.06 15.39 -7.13
N ALA A 48 -13.98 15.11 -8.03
CA ALA A 48 -14.25 15.93 -9.22
C ALA A 48 -15.14 17.15 -8.94
N VAL A 49 -15.73 17.27 -7.74
CA VAL A 49 -16.70 18.33 -7.42
C VAL A 49 -16.25 19.06 -6.16
N ASP A 50 -16.28 20.39 -6.19
CA ASP A 50 -16.01 21.19 -4.99
C ASP A 50 -17.15 21.06 -3.95
N GLU A 51 -16.84 21.40 -2.69
CA GLU A 51 -17.76 21.19 -1.57
C GLU A 51 -19.09 21.94 -1.72
N THR A 52 -19.04 23.18 -2.20
CA THR A 52 -20.23 24.01 -2.39
C THR A 52 -21.12 23.49 -3.52
N ALA A 53 -20.49 23.12 -4.64
CA ALA A 53 -21.20 22.51 -5.76
C ALA A 53 -21.79 21.14 -5.37
N LEU A 54 -21.07 20.34 -4.54
CA LEU A 54 -21.57 19.07 -4.04
C LEU A 54 -22.79 19.25 -3.15
N ALA A 55 -22.80 20.23 -2.24
CA ALA A 55 -23.97 20.53 -1.41
C ALA A 55 -25.20 20.91 -2.28
N SER A 56 -24.97 21.73 -3.31
CA SER A 56 -26.02 22.12 -4.27
C SER A 56 -26.52 20.95 -5.08
N LEU A 57 -25.61 20.04 -5.52
CA LEU A 57 -25.96 18.82 -6.22
C LEU A 57 -26.82 17.90 -5.34
N PHE A 58 -26.45 17.71 -4.08
CA PHE A 58 -27.21 16.91 -3.12
C PHE A 58 -28.63 17.47 -2.91
N ALA A 59 -28.76 18.79 -2.73
CA ALA A 59 -30.07 19.45 -2.58
C ALA A 59 -30.94 19.29 -3.85
N ALA A 60 -30.35 19.46 -5.03
CA ALA A 60 -31.06 19.29 -6.31
C ALA A 60 -31.48 17.82 -6.53
N HIS A 61 -30.63 16.84 -6.18
CA HIS A 61 -30.93 15.42 -6.27
C HIS A 61 -32.10 15.05 -5.33
N ALA A 62 -32.07 15.55 -4.10
CA ALA A 62 -33.16 15.32 -3.14
C ALA A 62 -34.50 15.86 -3.63
N ALA A 63 -34.52 17.01 -4.32
CA ALA A 63 -35.74 17.57 -4.91
C ALA A 63 -36.31 16.68 -6.02
N GLN A 64 -35.48 15.97 -6.78
CA GLN A 64 -35.92 15.04 -7.83
C GLN A 64 -36.39 13.69 -7.26
N THR A 65 -35.86 13.27 -6.11
CA THR A 65 -36.25 12.04 -5.41
C THR A 65 -37.32 12.29 -4.34
N ALA A 66 -38.20 13.27 -4.55
CA ALA A 66 -39.18 13.76 -3.60
C ALA A 66 -40.02 12.59 -3.02
N GLY A 67 -40.00 12.43 -1.69
CA GLY A 67 -40.69 11.37 -0.94
C GLY A 67 -39.87 10.10 -0.71
N GLY A 68 -38.63 10.03 -1.19
CA GLY A 68 -37.69 8.94 -0.91
C GLY A 68 -37.12 8.98 0.50
N SER A 69 -36.68 7.83 0.98
CA SER A 69 -35.95 7.68 2.24
C SER A 69 -34.49 8.17 2.12
N ALA A 70 -33.80 8.29 3.25
CA ALA A 70 -32.36 8.52 3.26
C ALA A 70 -31.57 7.46 2.47
N ALA A 71 -32.07 6.22 2.40
CA ALA A 71 -31.46 5.16 1.60
C ALA A 71 -31.65 5.38 0.09
N ASP A 72 -32.84 5.85 -0.31
CA ASP A 72 -33.16 6.10 -1.73
C ASP A 72 -32.41 7.30 -2.27
N PHE A 73 -32.09 8.28 -1.43
CA PHE A 73 -31.29 9.44 -1.78
C PHE A 73 -29.92 9.06 -2.39
N TRP A 74 -29.33 7.97 -1.96
CA TRP A 74 -28.00 7.56 -2.45
C TRP A 74 -28.03 6.82 -3.79
N LEU A 75 -29.19 6.47 -4.30
CA LEU A 75 -29.29 5.82 -5.61
C LEU A 75 -28.70 6.69 -6.72
N GLY A 76 -27.73 6.12 -7.46
CA GLY A 76 -27.01 6.83 -8.51
C GLY A 76 -25.83 7.70 -8.02
N LEU A 77 -25.67 7.90 -6.71
CA LEU A 77 -24.56 8.67 -6.13
C LEU A 77 -23.50 7.77 -5.51
N LEU A 78 -23.89 6.91 -4.58
CA LEU A 78 -23.01 5.98 -3.86
C LEU A 78 -23.73 4.64 -3.61
N ASN A 79 -22.95 3.61 -3.25
CA ASN A 79 -23.53 2.39 -2.68
C ASN A 79 -24.39 2.75 -1.46
N GLN A 80 -25.62 2.21 -1.37
CA GLN A 80 -26.57 2.55 -0.31
C GLN A 80 -26.02 2.37 1.11
N LYS A 81 -25.29 1.29 1.38
CA LYS A 81 -24.70 1.06 2.72
C LYS A 81 -23.66 2.14 3.05
N LEU A 82 -22.79 2.47 2.08
CA LEU A 82 -21.80 3.51 2.25
C LEU A 82 -22.47 4.87 2.44
N GLY A 83 -23.44 5.20 1.61
CA GLY A 83 -24.17 6.46 1.68
C GLY A 83 -24.88 6.66 3.04
N ARG A 84 -25.53 5.63 3.57
CA ARG A 84 -26.11 5.68 4.93
C ARG A 84 -25.08 5.91 6.02
N THR A 85 -23.88 5.33 5.87
CA THR A 85 -22.78 5.57 6.83
C THR A 85 -22.29 7.01 6.76
N VAL A 86 -22.16 7.58 5.56
CA VAL A 86 -21.81 9.01 5.37
C VAL A 86 -22.90 9.92 5.95
N TRP A 87 -24.19 9.56 5.72
CA TRP A 87 -25.33 10.27 6.26
C TRP A 87 -25.30 10.36 7.79
N SER A 88 -25.13 9.22 8.44
CA SER A 88 -24.98 9.12 9.88
C SER A 88 -23.72 9.86 10.40
N ALA A 89 -22.59 9.76 9.69
CA ALA A 89 -21.37 10.49 10.04
C ALA A 89 -21.53 12.02 9.95
N ALA A 90 -22.42 12.50 9.06
CA ALA A 90 -22.82 13.91 9.01
C ALA A 90 -23.76 14.30 10.15
N GLY A 91 -24.17 13.36 11.01
CA GLY A 91 -25.08 13.59 12.14
C GLY A 91 -26.55 13.63 11.73
N LEU A 92 -26.89 13.07 10.59
CA LEU A 92 -28.26 12.89 10.13
C LEU A 92 -28.79 11.53 10.56
N GLN A 93 -30.12 11.44 10.77
CA GLN A 93 -30.80 10.20 11.14
C GLN A 93 -31.44 9.55 9.91
N ASP A 94 -31.64 8.24 9.94
CA ASP A 94 -32.36 7.53 8.87
C ASP A 94 -33.82 8.01 8.70
N SER A 95 -34.37 8.62 9.75
CA SER A 95 -35.71 9.24 9.76
C SER A 95 -35.74 10.64 9.11
N ASP A 96 -34.59 11.27 8.90
CA ASP A 96 -34.53 12.59 8.29
C ASP A 96 -34.83 12.48 6.80
N ALA A 97 -35.97 13.01 6.40
CA ALA A 97 -36.36 13.00 4.99
C ALA A 97 -35.46 13.98 4.20
N PRO A 98 -34.85 13.54 3.09
CA PRO A 98 -33.99 14.41 2.27
C PRO A 98 -34.67 15.72 1.85
N ALA A 99 -35.95 15.68 1.54
CA ALA A 99 -36.74 16.83 1.07
C ALA A 99 -36.85 18.00 2.07
N VAL A 100 -36.60 17.76 3.38
CA VAL A 100 -36.74 18.78 4.42
C VAL A 100 -35.42 19.25 5.02
N LEU A 101 -34.27 18.76 4.51
CA LEU A 101 -32.97 19.17 5.00
C LEU A 101 -32.70 20.62 4.69
N THR A 102 -32.11 21.31 5.67
CA THR A 102 -31.67 22.70 5.55
C THR A 102 -30.40 22.82 4.71
N ALA A 103 -30.13 24.01 4.19
CA ALA A 103 -28.87 24.30 3.49
C ALA A 103 -27.62 23.99 4.33
N ALA A 104 -27.68 24.24 5.64
CA ALA A 104 -26.58 23.92 6.56
C ALA A 104 -26.36 22.40 6.70
N GLN A 105 -27.41 21.59 6.68
CA GLN A 105 -27.29 20.14 6.70
C GLN A 105 -26.71 19.59 5.38
N TRP A 106 -27.09 20.16 4.23
CA TRP A 106 -26.47 19.81 2.94
C TRP A 106 -24.98 20.17 2.88
N GLN A 107 -24.60 21.34 3.39
CA GLN A 107 -23.18 21.72 3.51
C GLN A 107 -22.43 20.75 4.41
N LYS A 108 -22.99 20.38 5.56
CA LYS A 108 -22.37 19.43 6.48
C LYS A 108 -22.22 18.04 5.86
N LEU A 109 -23.20 17.57 5.11
CA LEU A 109 -23.14 16.29 4.39
C LEU A 109 -22.07 16.31 3.31
N ALA A 110 -22.01 17.38 2.52
CA ALA A 110 -20.98 17.56 1.49
C ALA A 110 -19.57 17.62 2.10
N HIS A 111 -19.41 18.38 3.19
CA HIS A 111 -18.16 18.43 3.93
C HIS A 111 -17.74 17.06 4.44
N THR A 112 -18.67 16.29 5.05
CA THR A 112 -18.38 14.93 5.51
C THR A 112 -17.98 14.01 4.37
N ALA A 113 -18.66 14.09 3.23
CA ALA A 113 -18.35 13.26 2.06
C ALA A 113 -16.99 13.58 1.42
N LYS A 114 -16.52 14.83 1.56
CA LYS A 114 -15.22 15.26 1.03
C LYS A 114 -14.07 15.14 2.02
N HIS A 115 -14.33 15.15 3.32
CA HIS A 115 -13.34 15.16 4.38
C HIS A 115 -13.58 14.06 5.40
N TRP A 116 -13.96 12.88 4.91
CA TRP A 116 -14.28 11.76 5.80
C TRP A 116 -13.01 11.15 6.39
N ARG A 117 -12.79 11.40 7.68
CA ARG A 117 -11.54 11.14 8.36
C ARG A 117 -11.59 9.89 9.23
N PHE A 118 -10.56 9.07 9.10
CA PHE A 118 -10.32 7.85 9.88
C PHE A 118 -9.00 7.99 10.64
N GLU A 119 -9.03 7.78 11.94
CA GLU A 119 -7.88 7.88 12.83
C GLU A 119 -7.58 6.52 13.49
N GLY A 120 -6.41 6.41 14.12
CA GLY A 120 -6.01 5.18 14.83
C GLY A 120 -5.79 3.98 13.92
N LEU A 121 -5.41 4.23 12.66
CA LEU A 121 -5.19 3.18 11.67
C LEU A 121 -3.93 2.39 11.99
N THR A 122 -4.02 1.08 11.82
CA THR A 122 -2.91 0.14 11.92
C THR A 122 -2.86 -0.75 10.69
N PRO A 123 -1.67 -1.18 10.26
CA PRO A 123 -1.56 -2.16 9.19
C PRO A 123 -2.27 -3.46 9.55
N CYS A 124 -2.87 -4.11 8.57
CA CYS A 124 -3.40 -5.45 8.72
C CYS A 124 -2.29 -6.48 8.97
N SER A 125 -2.68 -7.72 9.24
CA SER A 125 -1.73 -8.83 9.47
C SER A 125 -0.95 -9.17 8.19
N TRP A 126 0.20 -9.84 8.36
CA TRP A 126 1.01 -10.37 7.27
C TRP A 126 0.23 -11.25 6.28
N LYS A 127 -0.84 -11.91 6.72
CA LYS A 127 -1.68 -12.75 5.86
C LYS A 127 -2.42 -11.96 4.77
N GLN A 128 -2.63 -10.67 4.98
CA GLN A 128 -3.33 -9.78 4.06
C GLN A 128 -2.37 -8.88 3.26
N ALA A 129 -1.08 -8.88 3.61
CA ALA A 129 -0.08 -8.11 2.90
C ALA A 129 0.15 -8.69 1.49
N GLN A 130 0.07 -7.83 0.47
CA GLN A 130 0.39 -8.20 -0.91
C GLN A 130 1.86 -7.94 -1.25
N THR A 131 2.47 -6.97 -0.58
CA THR A 131 3.88 -6.62 -0.72
C THR A 131 4.48 -6.32 0.65
N THR A 132 5.79 -6.46 0.77
CA THR A 132 6.53 -6.19 2.00
C THR A 132 7.41 -4.97 1.82
N GLY A 133 7.29 -4.02 2.72
CA GLY A 133 8.22 -2.89 2.79
C GLY A 133 9.48 -3.25 3.55
N GLY A 134 10.63 -2.75 3.12
CA GLY A 134 11.95 -3.05 3.68
C GLY A 134 12.72 -4.06 2.83
N GLY A 135 13.87 -4.49 3.31
CA GLY A 135 14.76 -5.40 2.60
C GLY A 135 16.17 -4.83 2.52
N LEU A 136 17.00 -5.41 1.66
CA LEU A 136 18.36 -4.94 1.41
C LEU A 136 18.32 -3.60 0.66
N ALA A 137 18.95 -2.57 1.20
CA ALA A 137 18.98 -1.27 0.57
C ALA A 137 19.68 -1.34 -0.80
N LEU A 138 19.14 -0.68 -1.82
CA LEU A 138 19.69 -0.69 -3.19
C LEU A 138 21.16 -0.25 -3.26
N ARG A 139 21.61 0.60 -2.34
CA ARG A 139 23.03 1.02 -2.27
C ARG A 139 23.98 -0.10 -1.90
N GLU A 140 23.49 -1.20 -1.33
CA GLU A 140 24.31 -2.37 -0.92
C GLU A 140 24.56 -3.35 -2.06
N VAL A 141 23.89 -3.18 -3.20
CA VAL A 141 24.08 -3.97 -4.41
C VAL A 141 24.72 -3.12 -5.51
N ASP A 142 25.37 -3.79 -6.47
CA ASP A 142 25.88 -3.16 -7.67
C ASP A 142 24.84 -3.08 -8.79
N GLN A 143 25.21 -2.62 -9.97
CA GLN A 143 24.35 -2.51 -11.15
C GLN A 143 23.85 -3.86 -11.69
N HIS A 144 24.40 -4.98 -11.22
CA HIS A 144 24.01 -6.35 -11.56
C HIS A 144 23.31 -7.06 -10.40
N PHE A 145 22.90 -6.31 -9.37
CA PHE A 145 22.26 -6.81 -8.16
C PHE A 145 23.11 -7.77 -7.32
N GLN A 146 24.43 -7.75 -7.51
CA GLN A 146 25.35 -8.48 -6.64
C GLN A 146 25.56 -7.70 -5.35
N PHE A 147 25.50 -8.37 -4.21
CA PHE A 147 25.78 -7.77 -2.92
C PHE A 147 27.24 -7.38 -2.79
N LYS A 148 27.51 -6.12 -2.50
CA LYS A 148 28.86 -5.56 -2.40
C LYS A 148 29.70 -6.20 -1.30
N GLY A 149 29.07 -6.69 -0.23
CA GLY A 149 29.74 -7.35 0.90
C GLY A 149 30.09 -8.82 0.67
N CYS A 150 29.58 -9.45 -0.40
CA CYS A 150 29.83 -10.88 -0.66
C CYS A 150 29.80 -11.17 -2.17
N PRO A 151 30.97 -11.32 -2.83
CA PRO A 151 31.03 -11.68 -4.23
C PRO A 151 30.32 -13.00 -4.52
N GLY A 152 29.50 -13.03 -5.60
CA GLY A 152 28.72 -14.21 -6.01
C GLY A 152 27.35 -14.32 -5.35
N LEU A 153 26.97 -13.42 -4.43
CA LEU A 153 25.64 -13.36 -3.82
C LEU A 153 24.82 -12.26 -4.50
N TYR A 154 23.64 -12.62 -5.01
CA TYR A 154 22.75 -11.71 -5.74
C TYR A 154 21.41 -11.61 -5.02
N PHE A 155 20.82 -10.41 -5.03
CA PHE A 155 19.50 -10.13 -4.48
C PHE A 155 18.60 -9.58 -5.57
N VAL A 156 17.40 -10.14 -5.70
CA VAL A 156 16.42 -9.74 -6.70
C VAL A 156 15.01 -9.72 -6.11
N GLY A 157 14.10 -8.99 -6.76
CA GLY A 157 12.72 -8.90 -6.32
C GLY A 157 12.54 -8.23 -4.97
N GLU A 158 11.56 -8.62 -4.20
CA GLU A 158 11.16 -8.00 -2.91
C GLU A 158 12.18 -8.19 -1.78
N THR A 159 13.27 -8.92 -2.00
CA THR A 159 14.40 -8.96 -1.07
C THR A 159 15.17 -7.63 -1.05
N LEU A 160 15.03 -6.83 -2.09
CA LEU A 160 15.53 -5.47 -2.17
C LEU A 160 14.50 -4.49 -1.58
N ASP A 161 14.98 -3.45 -0.89
CA ASP A 161 14.13 -2.38 -0.39
C ASP A 161 13.68 -1.46 -1.55
N CYS A 162 12.84 -2.04 -2.41
CA CYS A 162 12.26 -1.37 -3.57
C CYS A 162 10.87 -1.94 -3.82
N ALA A 163 9.85 -1.11 -3.69
CA ALA A 163 8.48 -1.45 -3.98
C ALA A 163 7.96 -0.56 -5.11
N GLY A 164 7.40 -1.16 -6.14
CA GLY A 164 6.67 -0.47 -7.21
C GLY A 164 5.23 -0.17 -6.79
N SER A 165 4.55 0.65 -7.59
CA SER A 165 3.13 0.93 -7.41
C SER A 165 2.29 -0.34 -7.46
N CYS A 166 1.15 -0.33 -6.77
CA CYS A 166 0.15 -1.39 -6.90
C CYS A 166 -0.32 -1.53 -8.36
N GLY A 167 -0.66 -2.76 -8.80
CA GLY A 167 -1.10 -3.01 -10.17
C GLY A 167 -0.19 -3.94 -10.95
N GLY A 168 0.55 -4.83 -10.28
CA GLY A 168 1.36 -5.88 -10.91
C GLY A 168 2.82 -5.48 -11.19
N PHE A 169 3.21 -4.23 -10.95
CA PHE A 169 4.58 -3.78 -11.19
C PHE A 169 5.61 -4.58 -10.40
N ASN A 170 5.35 -4.92 -9.16
CA ASN A 170 6.24 -5.72 -8.32
C ASN A 170 6.44 -7.13 -8.90
N LEU A 171 5.39 -7.73 -9.46
CA LEU A 171 5.45 -9.03 -10.12
C LEU A 171 6.20 -8.99 -11.46
N HIS A 172 6.21 -7.85 -12.14
CA HIS A 172 6.91 -7.71 -13.41
C HIS A 172 8.41 -7.43 -13.22
N TRP A 173 8.76 -6.51 -12.34
CA TRP A 173 10.16 -6.17 -12.20
C TRP A 173 10.96 -7.23 -11.47
N ALA A 174 10.39 -7.98 -10.53
CA ALA A 174 11.10 -9.03 -9.83
C ALA A 174 11.69 -10.11 -10.79
N PRO A 175 10.91 -10.69 -11.73
CA PRO A 175 11.49 -11.58 -12.75
C PRO A 175 12.40 -10.86 -13.76
N ALA A 176 12.16 -9.60 -14.08
CA ALA A 176 12.97 -8.82 -15.01
C ALA A 176 14.41 -8.62 -14.54
N LEU A 177 14.65 -8.61 -13.22
CA LEU A 177 16.01 -8.54 -12.65
C LEU A 177 16.76 -9.87 -12.73
N TRP A 178 16.05 -10.98 -12.80
CA TRP A 178 16.61 -12.32 -12.71
C TRP A 178 17.56 -12.70 -13.87
N PRO A 179 17.27 -12.39 -15.15
CA PRO A 179 18.17 -12.73 -16.24
C PRO A 179 19.55 -12.10 -16.12
N GLY A 180 19.61 -10.84 -15.68
CA GLY A 180 20.88 -10.12 -15.47
C GLY A 180 21.70 -10.73 -14.33
N ALA A 181 21.07 -10.98 -13.17
CA ALA A 181 21.70 -11.59 -12.01
C ALA A 181 22.13 -13.04 -12.30
N ALA A 182 21.27 -13.84 -12.94
CA ALA A 182 21.58 -15.23 -13.29
C ALA A 182 22.71 -15.33 -14.30
N LEU A 183 22.73 -14.50 -15.35
CA LEU A 183 23.82 -14.47 -16.34
C LEU A 183 25.14 -14.13 -15.67
N GLN A 184 25.16 -13.13 -14.78
CA GLN A 184 26.35 -12.72 -14.08
C GLN A 184 26.87 -13.81 -13.11
N ALA A 185 25.96 -14.50 -12.42
CA ALA A 185 26.29 -15.65 -11.59
C ALA A 185 26.92 -16.79 -12.38
N MET A 186 26.36 -17.13 -13.55
CA MET A 186 26.92 -18.12 -14.46
C MET A 186 28.32 -17.75 -14.98
N LEU A 187 28.51 -16.50 -15.38
CA LEU A 187 29.81 -16.01 -15.82
C LEU A 187 30.85 -16.10 -14.72
N GLN A 188 30.51 -15.75 -13.48
CA GLN A 188 31.43 -15.89 -12.33
C GLN A 188 31.75 -17.34 -12.02
N GLN A 189 30.78 -18.25 -12.08
CA GLN A 189 31.03 -19.68 -11.92
C GLN A 189 31.96 -20.23 -13.00
N ALA A 190 31.80 -19.83 -14.25
CA ALA A 190 32.69 -20.23 -15.33
C ALA A 190 34.14 -19.79 -15.08
N VAL A 191 34.34 -18.58 -14.55
CA VAL A 191 35.68 -18.07 -14.17
C VAL A 191 36.27 -18.84 -12.99
N LEU A 192 35.45 -19.22 -12.00
CA LEU A 192 35.89 -20.00 -10.84
C LEU A 192 36.29 -21.42 -11.22
N CYS A 193 35.57 -22.04 -12.18
CA CYS A 193 35.91 -23.38 -12.70
C CYS A 193 37.21 -23.41 -13.51
N GLN A 194 37.68 -22.27 -14.00
CA GLN A 194 38.97 -22.15 -14.71
C GLN A 194 40.17 -21.96 -13.79
N LYS A 195 39.95 -21.71 -12.50
CA LYS A 195 41.04 -21.63 -11.53
C LYS A 195 41.56 -23.03 -11.18
N PRO A 196 42.86 -23.30 -11.28
CA PRO A 196 43.40 -24.59 -10.89
C PRO A 196 43.07 -24.88 -9.41
N PRO A 197 42.83 -26.16 -9.05
CA PRO A 197 42.54 -26.54 -7.68
C PRO A 197 43.66 -26.04 -6.76
N ARG A 198 43.28 -25.45 -5.61
CA ARG A 198 44.27 -25.04 -4.61
C ARG A 198 45.11 -26.26 -4.23
N PRO A 199 46.45 -26.12 -4.17
CA PRO A 199 47.30 -27.20 -3.71
C PRO A 199 46.85 -27.64 -2.31
N GLN A 200 46.52 -28.92 -2.18
CA GLN A 200 46.19 -29.50 -0.89
C GLN A 200 47.40 -29.27 0.05
N ARG A 201 47.17 -28.60 1.18
CA ARG A 201 48.18 -28.50 2.22
C ARG A 201 48.58 -29.92 2.61
N ALA A 202 49.84 -30.30 2.38
CA ALA A 202 50.42 -31.57 2.82
C ALA A 202 50.14 -31.73 4.31
N GLY A 203 49.40 -32.74 4.67
CA GLY A 203 49.11 -33.10 6.05
C GLY A 203 50.43 -33.32 6.79
N LYS A 204 50.68 -32.57 7.85
CA LYS A 204 51.77 -32.88 8.78
C LYS A 204 51.53 -34.26 9.35
N SER A 205 52.34 -35.21 8.92
CA SER A 205 52.45 -36.54 9.53
C SER A 205 52.73 -36.38 11.04
N ARG A 206 51.80 -36.78 11.87
CA ARG A 206 52.02 -36.98 13.30
C ARG A 206 52.79 -38.31 13.44
N THR A 207 54.11 -38.20 13.48
CA THR A 207 54.93 -39.29 14.00
C THR A 207 54.62 -39.44 15.48
N GLY A 208 53.91 -40.54 15.81
CA GLY A 208 53.75 -40.99 17.18
C GLY A 208 55.13 -41.36 17.74
N LYS A 209 55.51 -40.77 18.86
CA LYS A 209 56.46 -41.38 19.76
C LYS A 209 55.67 -42.10 20.85
N ASN A 210 55.68 -43.43 20.79
CA ASN A 210 55.51 -44.29 21.95
C ASN A 210 56.86 -44.33 22.67
N GLU A 211 56.90 -43.91 23.89
CA GLU A 211 57.88 -44.38 24.89
C GLU A 211 57.14 -44.61 26.21
N LEU A 212 57.20 -45.89 26.62
CA LEU A 212 57.26 -46.51 27.93
C LEU A 212 56.49 -45.84 29.10
#